data_d782e017f8100d57889906ec5db58681
#
_entry.id   d782e017f8100d57889906ec5db58681
#
_cell.length_a   1.000
_cell.length_b   1.000
_cell.length_c   1.000
_cell.angle_alpha   90.00
_cell.angle_beta   90.00
_cell.angle_gamma   90.00
#
_symmetry.space_group_name_H-M   'P 1'
#
loop_
_entity.id
_entity.type
_entity.pdbx_description
1 polymer ?
#
loop_
_entity_poly.entity_id
_entity_poly.type
_entity_poly.pdbx_seq_one_letter_code
_entity_poly.pdbx_strand_id
1 'polypeptide(L)'
;MTLAALLADALAPSDDKGPWLFWLISGKNEFWQMKPLQKENWEMFLRGTRVALTMIGAALIMYKARAFKLGQPVPQKLARNVAILFTLLGFGVYFDYFNPNTRYSEYYHRHEFYHYYLGSKYFQEVGYKRLYECTAIAEIELGRAANVRKRDIRDLRVNLIKPIIDTEVVKDPKHCTAHFKPERWSAFKKDVDWFYKSAAGNYWENMIKDHGYNPPPVWTMTGKFFANMGDAGDAFFKYLASIDILLHLGAVALLVWAFGWETTAVGVVFWGCNKAADFYWTGGAFLRQDWWFFLVAALCLTKKKYFFLAGFALMWSTLLRIFPGIFF
;
A
#
# COMPACT_ATOMS: atom_id res chain seq x y z
N MET A 1 27.79 -11.05 7.58
CA MET A 1 26.55 -11.13 6.81
C MET A 1 26.17 -9.72 6.45
N THR A 2 26.08 -9.37 5.16
CA THR A 2 25.73 -8.01 4.71
C THR A 2 24.23 -7.73 4.92
N LEU A 3 23.83 -6.47 5.11
CA LEU A 3 22.43 -6.05 5.20
C LEU A 3 21.64 -6.53 3.99
N ALA A 4 22.26 -6.56 2.80
CA ALA A 4 21.65 -7.07 1.57
C ALA A 4 21.37 -8.58 1.64
N ALA A 5 22.24 -9.38 2.27
CA ALA A 5 22.02 -10.81 2.47
C ALA A 5 20.90 -11.08 3.50
N LEU A 6 20.82 -10.27 4.56
CA LEU A 6 19.71 -10.31 5.53
C LEU A 6 18.37 -9.93 4.90
N LEU A 7 18.34 -8.90 4.04
CA LEU A 7 17.15 -8.49 3.33
C LEU A 7 16.75 -9.53 2.26
N ALA A 8 17.72 -10.11 1.56
CA ALA A 8 17.44 -11.18 0.59
C ALA A 8 16.87 -12.43 1.26
N ASP A 9 17.41 -12.82 2.43
CA ASP A 9 16.91 -13.95 3.22
C ASP A 9 15.52 -13.66 3.83
N ALA A 10 15.31 -12.43 4.29
CA ALA A 10 14.01 -11.98 4.80
C ALA A 10 12.92 -11.87 3.71
N LEU A 11 13.32 -11.68 2.45
CA LEU A 11 12.44 -11.54 1.30
C LEU A 11 12.37 -12.83 0.44
N ALA A 12 13.23 -13.81 0.69
CA ALA A 12 13.20 -15.08 -0.02
C ALA A 12 11.89 -15.82 0.26
N PRO A 13 11.19 -16.30 -0.78
CA PRO A 13 10.02 -17.16 -0.58
C PRO A 13 10.49 -18.45 0.08
N SER A 14 10.05 -18.70 1.30
CA SER A 14 10.19 -19.99 1.96
C SER A 14 8.90 -20.74 1.79
N ASP A 15 8.88 -21.76 0.94
CA ASP A 15 7.75 -22.68 0.69
C ASP A 15 6.37 -21.99 0.76
N ASP A 16 5.30 -22.66 1.05
CA ASP A 16 3.92 -22.12 1.06
C ASP A 16 3.64 -20.94 2.01
N LYS A 17 4.61 -20.47 2.78
CA LYS A 17 4.40 -19.48 3.86
C LYS A 17 4.85 -18.05 3.52
N GLY A 18 5.59 -17.85 2.43
CA GLY A 18 6.18 -16.55 2.10
C GLY A 18 7.32 -16.16 3.09
N PRO A 19 7.93 -14.96 2.94
CA PRO A 19 9.00 -14.48 3.82
C PRO A 19 8.57 -14.49 5.29
N TRP A 20 9.49 -14.83 6.22
CA TRP A 20 9.19 -14.93 7.65
C TRP A 20 8.50 -13.70 8.25
N LEU A 21 8.81 -12.49 7.74
CA LEU A 21 8.15 -11.24 8.12
C LEU A 21 6.64 -11.32 7.86
N PHE A 22 6.22 -11.96 6.77
CA PHE A 22 4.81 -12.13 6.43
C PHE A 22 4.12 -13.24 7.19
N TRP A 23 4.86 -14.27 7.62
CA TRP A 23 4.31 -15.26 8.53
C TRP A 23 3.90 -14.63 9.86
N LEU A 24 4.71 -13.69 10.38
CA LEU A 24 4.39 -12.91 11.59
C LEU A 24 3.13 -12.07 11.44
N ILE A 25 2.88 -11.53 10.24
CA ILE A 25 1.73 -10.64 9.96
C ILE A 25 0.59 -11.34 9.20
N SER A 26 0.73 -12.62 8.85
CA SER A 26 -0.34 -13.39 8.22
C SER A 26 -1.36 -13.83 9.24
N GLY A 27 -2.67 -13.64 8.95
CA GLY A 27 -3.75 -14.06 9.82
C GLY A 27 -3.87 -15.57 10.09
N LYS A 28 -2.98 -16.37 9.50
CA LYS A 28 -2.88 -17.82 9.73
C LYS A 28 -2.14 -18.18 11.03
N ASN A 29 -1.50 -17.21 11.66
CA ASN A 29 -0.89 -17.41 12.97
C ASN A 29 -1.97 -17.40 14.03
N GLU A 30 -2.13 -18.50 14.78
CA GLU A 30 -3.14 -18.64 15.86
C GLU A 30 -3.05 -17.52 16.90
N PHE A 31 -1.86 -16.97 17.13
CA PHE A 31 -1.62 -15.85 18.05
C PHE A 31 -2.46 -14.60 17.69
N TRP A 32 -2.77 -14.39 16.40
CA TRP A 32 -3.51 -13.22 15.93
C TRP A 32 -5.00 -13.50 15.61
N GLN A 33 -5.50 -14.73 15.82
CA GLN A 33 -6.92 -15.03 15.60
C GLN A 33 -7.77 -14.35 16.66
N MET A 34 -8.50 -13.32 16.29
CA MET A 34 -9.37 -12.55 17.19
C MET A 34 -10.85 -12.82 16.90
N LYS A 35 -11.63 -13.06 17.97
CA LYS A 35 -13.09 -13.03 17.90
C LYS A 35 -13.61 -11.60 17.70
N PRO A 36 -14.85 -11.39 17.20
CA PRO A 36 -15.40 -10.05 16.95
C PRO A 36 -15.29 -9.08 18.14
N LEU A 37 -15.61 -9.51 19.34
CA LEU A 37 -15.48 -8.69 20.56
C LEU A 37 -14.02 -8.29 20.84
N GLN A 38 -13.06 -9.17 20.56
CA GLN A 38 -11.65 -8.87 20.71
C GLN A 38 -11.19 -7.83 19.66
N LYS A 39 -11.78 -7.84 18.47
CA LYS A 39 -11.53 -6.83 17.44
C LYS A 39 -11.97 -5.44 17.88
N GLU A 40 -13.17 -5.31 18.44
CA GLU A 40 -13.66 -4.03 18.98
C GLU A 40 -12.76 -3.50 20.11
N ASN A 41 -12.38 -4.35 21.06
CA ASN A 41 -11.45 -4.00 22.14
C ASN A 41 -10.07 -3.57 21.58
N TRP A 42 -9.59 -4.23 20.54
CA TRP A 42 -8.34 -3.86 19.88
C TRP A 42 -8.42 -2.49 19.19
N GLU A 43 -9.50 -2.21 18.47
CA GLU A 43 -9.71 -0.89 17.87
C GLU A 43 -9.81 0.21 18.93
N MET A 44 -10.48 -0.04 20.05
CA MET A 44 -10.55 0.90 21.17
C MET A 44 -9.18 1.12 21.81
N PHE A 45 -8.38 0.06 22.00
CA PHE A 45 -6.99 0.15 22.45
C PHE A 45 -6.14 1.00 21.52
N LEU A 46 -6.23 0.77 20.20
CA LEU A 46 -5.50 1.58 19.21
C LEU A 46 -5.89 3.07 19.27
N ARG A 47 -7.20 3.36 19.37
CA ARG A 47 -7.68 4.75 19.51
C ARG A 47 -7.15 5.39 20.78
N GLY A 48 -7.23 4.69 21.91
CA GLY A 48 -6.66 5.17 23.18
C GLY A 48 -5.16 5.42 23.11
N THR A 49 -4.43 4.50 22.48
CA THR A 49 -2.97 4.62 22.29
C THR A 49 -2.60 5.84 21.43
N ARG A 50 -3.32 6.08 20.32
CA ARG A 50 -3.10 7.26 19.45
C ARG A 50 -3.31 8.56 20.22
N VAL A 51 -4.39 8.65 21.01
CA VAL A 51 -4.65 9.83 21.87
C VAL A 51 -3.56 10.00 22.92
N ALA A 52 -3.22 8.91 23.63
CA ALA A 52 -2.19 8.93 24.68
C ALA A 52 -0.81 9.36 24.12
N LEU A 53 -0.36 8.80 23.01
CA LEU A 53 0.90 9.16 22.36
C LEU A 53 0.91 10.64 21.98
N THR A 54 -0.17 11.16 21.42
CA THR A 54 -0.27 12.58 21.04
C THR A 54 -0.21 13.48 22.26
N MET A 55 -0.99 13.19 23.29
CA MET A 55 -1.05 14.01 24.52
C MET A 55 0.25 13.98 25.32
N ILE A 56 0.81 12.79 25.52
CA ILE A 56 2.08 12.63 26.24
C ILE A 56 3.23 13.26 25.43
N GLY A 57 3.26 13.06 24.11
CA GLY A 57 4.24 13.68 23.23
C GLY A 57 4.21 15.21 23.32
N ALA A 58 3.03 15.83 23.25
CA ALA A 58 2.85 17.26 23.41
C ALA A 58 3.32 17.73 24.80
N ALA A 59 2.95 17.02 25.87
CA ALA A 59 3.37 17.34 27.23
C ALA A 59 4.91 17.26 27.39
N LEU A 60 5.57 16.28 26.79
CA LEU A 60 7.03 16.14 26.82
C LEU A 60 7.73 17.27 26.07
N ILE A 61 7.18 17.71 24.92
CA ILE A 61 7.71 18.87 24.18
C ILE A 61 7.61 20.14 25.03
N MET A 62 6.45 20.39 25.65
CA MET A 62 6.25 21.53 26.54
C MET A 62 7.16 21.49 27.77
N TYR A 63 7.29 20.29 28.39
CA TYR A 63 8.22 20.09 29.51
C TYR A 63 9.66 20.42 29.11
N LYS A 64 10.14 19.91 28.00
CA LYS A 64 11.49 20.17 27.49
C LYS A 64 11.73 21.65 27.21
N ALA A 65 10.77 22.33 26.58
CA ALA A 65 10.84 23.76 26.30
C ALA A 65 10.90 24.58 27.60
N ARG A 66 10.08 24.23 28.62
CA ARG A 66 10.11 24.85 29.94
C ARG A 66 11.43 24.62 30.68
N ALA A 67 11.90 23.37 30.72
CA ALA A 67 13.17 23.02 31.35
C ALA A 67 14.36 23.80 30.74
N PHE A 68 14.37 23.93 29.41
CA PHE A 68 15.37 24.77 28.71
C PHE A 68 15.31 26.23 29.15
N LYS A 69 14.11 26.81 29.22
CA LYS A 69 13.92 28.21 29.69
C LYS A 69 14.36 28.45 31.14
N LEU A 70 14.27 27.40 31.98
CA LEU A 70 14.66 27.45 33.38
C LEU A 70 16.16 27.15 33.61
N GLY A 71 16.94 26.97 32.55
CA GLY A 71 18.37 26.61 32.64
C GLY A 71 18.64 25.21 33.13
N GLN A 72 17.65 24.33 33.12
CA GLN A 72 17.72 22.92 33.54
C GLN A 72 17.42 21.96 32.33
N PRO A 73 18.28 21.96 31.31
CA PRO A 73 18.00 21.20 30.10
C PRO A 73 17.93 19.68 30.38
N VAL A 74 16.97 19.03 29.74
CA VAL A 74 16.83 17.56 29.81
C VAL A 74 18.10 16.91 29.26
N PRO A 75 18.67 15.90 29.94
CA PRO A 75 19.83 15.16 29.44
C PRO A 75 19.61 14.60 28.03
N GLN A 76 20.57 14.85 27.13
CA GLN A 76 20.44 14.49 25.72
C GLN A 76 20.20 12.97 25.49
N LYS A 77 20.84 12.11 26.29
CA LYS A 77 20.62 10.66 26.24
C LYS A 77 19.16 10.29 26.56
N LEU A 78 18.58 10.91 27.60
CA LEU A 78 17.19 10.68 27.98
C LEU A 78 16.24 11.12 26.87
N ALA A 79 16.41 12.37 26.38
CA ALA A 79 15.60 12.91 25.30
C ALA A 79 15.64 12.02 24.05
N ARG A 80 16.83 11.54 23.65
CA ARG A 80 17.00 10.63 22.54
C ARG A 80 16.30 9.28 22.77
N ASN A 81 16.46 8.66 23.94
CA ASN A 81 15.85 7.36 24.22
C ASN A 81 14.31 7.45 24.24
N VAL A 82 13.76 8.51 24.81
CA VAL A 82 12.33 8.81 24.77
C VAL A 82 11.88 8.99 23.32
N ALA A 83 12.63 9.73 22.51
CA ALA A 83 12.29 9.93 21.09
C ALA A 83 12.33 8.61 20.31
N ILE A 84 13.29 7.74 20.55
CA ILE A 84 13.32 6.40 19.93
C ILE A 84 12.08 5.59 20.32
N LEU A 85 11.73 5.57 21.62
CA LEU A 85 10.53 4.88 22.08
C LEU A 85 9.25 5.41 21.38
N PHE A 86 9.10 6.74 21.31
CA PHE A 86 7.95 7.35 20.64
C PHE A 86 7.93 7.07 19.12
N THR A 87 9.10 7.01 18.49
CA THR A 87 9.22 6.61 17.07
C THR A 87 8.73 5.17 16.88
N LEU A 88 9.16 4.25 17.73
CA LEU A 88 8.74 2.84 17.66
C LEU A 88 7.24 2.68 17.92
N LEU A 89 6.71 3.37 18.93
CA LEU A 89 5.29 3.33 19.25
C LEU A 89 4.42 3.96 18.16
N GLY A 90 4.83 5.13 17.63
CA GLY A 90 4.14 5.80 16.53
C GLY A 90 4.17 4.98 15.24
N PHE A 91 5.29 4.35 14.93
CA PHE A 91 5.39 3.42 13.81
C PHE A 91 4.49 2.20 14.03
N GLY A 92 4.56 1.58 15.19
CA GLY A 92 3.73 0.43 15.55
C GLY A 92 2.24 0.73 15.46
N VAL A 93 1.79 1.86 16.00
CA VAL A 93 0.37 2.24 15.99
C VAL A 93 -0.14 2.59 14.60
N TYR A 94 0.72 3.08 13.69
CA TYR A 94 0.36 3.28 12.29
C TYR A 94 -0.03 1.96 11.61
N PHE A 95 0.78 0.92 11.80
CA PHE A 95 0.57 -0.41 11.24
C PHE A 95 -0.35 -1.30 12.10
N ASP A 96 -1.11 -0.71 13.05
CA ASP A 96 -1.96 -1.44 14.00
C ASP A 96 -1.19 -2.57 14.72
N TYR A 97 0.09 -2.31 15.03
CA TYR A 97 1.07 -3.28 15.55
C TYR A 97 1.16 -4.58 14.72
N PHE A 98 0.94 -4.46 13.42
CA PHE A 98 0.94 -5.58 12.46
C PHE A 98 -0.12 -6.64 12.75
N ASN A 99 -1.21 -6.28 13.44
CA ASN A 99 -2.32 -7.19 13.68
C ASN A 99 -3.12 -7.41 12.37
N PRO A 100 -3.07 -8.62 11.78
CA PRO A 100 -3.71 -8.88 10.50
C PRO A 100 -5.24 -8.88 10.55
N ASN A 101 -5.83 -8.96 11.75
CA ASN A 101 -7.29 -9.01 11.91
C ASN A 101 -7.94 -7.63 11.88
N THR A 102 -7.15 -6.56 11.91
CA THR A 102 -7.70 -5.19 11.92
C THR A 102 -8.26 -4.77 10.58
N ARG A 103 -7.74 -5.34 9.47
CA ARG A 103 -8.21 -5.00 8.13
C ARG A 103 -8.36 -6.21 7.20
N TYR A 104 -7.26 -6.88 6.84
CA TYR A 104 -7.25 -7.98 5.89
C TYR A 104 -6.59 -9.22 6.48
N SER A 105 -7.27 -10.36 6.39
CA SER A 105 -6.78 -11.64 6.90
C SER A 105 -5.45 -12.10 6.29
N GLU A 106 -5.10 -11.57 5.11
CA GLU A 106 -3.87 -11.91 4.39
C GLU A 106 -2.88 -10.73 4.32
N TYR A 107 -3.11 -9.65 5.09
CA TYR A 107 -2.32 -8.42 5.13
C TYR A 107 -2.38 -7.56 3.85
N TYR A 108 -2.65 -8.08 2.67
CA TYR A 108 -2.72 -7.29 1.44
C TYR A 108 -4.16 -7.02 0.99
N HIS A 109 -4.37 -5.88 0.34
CA HIS A 109 -5.68 -5.43 -0.14
C HIS A 109 -5.98 -5.99 -1.54
N ARG A 110 -6.63 -7.15 -1.62
CA ARG A 110 -6.91 -7.86 -2.88
C ARG A 110 -7.61 -6.99 -3.93
N HIS A 111 -8.57 -6.16 -3.52
CA HIS A 111 -9.28 -5.22 -4.41
C HIS A 111 -8.31 -4.23 -5.08
N GLU A 112 -7.41 -3.63 -4.32
CA GLU A 112 -6.36 -2.75 -4.85
C GLU A 112 -5.42 -3.51 -5.79
N PHE A 113 -5.00 -4.71 -5.41
CA PHE A 113 -4.14 -5.53 -6.26
C PHE A 113 -4.79 -5.91 -7.58
N TYR A 114 -6.10 -6.21 -7.61
CA TYR A 114 -6.79 -6.44 -8.87
C TYR A 114 -6.64 -5.24 -9.81
N HIS A 115 -6.86 -4.03 -9.33
CA HIS A 115 -6.76 -2.83 -10.16
C HIS A 115 -5.32 -2.48 -10.49
N TYR A 116 -4.46 -2.37 -9.48
CA TYR A 116 -3.13 -1.80 -9.63
C TYR A 116 -2.12 -2.80 -10.17
N TYR A 117 -2.18 -4.06 -9.76
CA TYR A 117 -1.29 -5.09 -10.30
C TYR A 117 -1.69 -5.48 -11.73
N LEU A 118 -2.94 -5.89 -11.98
CA LEU A 118 -3.37 -6.23 -13.34
C LEU A 118 -3.29 -5.03 -14.27
N GLY A 119 -3.79 -3.87 -13.84
CA GLY A 119 -3.78 -2.67 -14.64
C GLY A 119 -2.37 -2.23 -15.04
N SER A 120 -1.38 -2.31 -14.14
CA SER A 120 0.01 -1.95 -14.48
C SER A 120 0.72 -3.05 -15.27
N LYS A 121 0.57 -4.34 -14.90
CA LYS A 121 1.18 -5.48 -15.59
C LYS A 121 0.78 -5.54 -17.06
N TYR A 122 -0.48 -5.25 -17.34
CA TYR A 122 -1.06 -5.33 -18.68
C TYR A 122 -1.46 -3.97 -19.24
N PHE A 123 -0.83 -2.87 -18.77
CA PHE A 123 -1.21 -1.52 -19.17
C PHE A 123 -1.14 -1.26 -20.68
N GLN A 124 -0.18 -1.86 -21.36
CA GLN A 124 -0.02 -1.69 -22.82
C GLN A 124 -1.21 -2.28 -23.60
N GLU A 125 -1.81 -3.33 -23.05
CA GLU A 125 -2.94 -4.04 -23.65
C GLU A 125 -4.28 -3.45 -23.21
N VAL A 126 -4.48 -3.22 -21.88
CA VAL A 126 -5.79 -2.79 -21.34
C VAL A 126 -5.93 -1.27 -21.22
N GLY A 127 -4.84 -0.52 -21.08
CA GLY A 127 -4.87 0.92 -20.82
C GLY A 127 -5.71 1.27 -19.61
N TYR A 128 -6.30 2.48 -19.61
CA TYR A 128 -7.19 2.95 -18.54
C TYR A 128 -8.65 2.49 -18.70
N LYS A 129 -9.04 1.96 -19.84
CA LYS A 129 -10.46 1.81 -20.18
C LYS A 129 -10.93 0.36 -20.36
N ARG A 130 -10.02 -0.59 -20.61
CA ARG A 130 -10.40 -1.96 -21.01
C ARG A 130 -10.22 -3.02 -19.91
N LEU A 131 -9.73 -2.67 -18.72
CA LEU A 131 -9.44 -3.66 -17.67
C LEU A 131 -10.63 -4.58 -17.40
N TYR A 132 -11.81 -4.01 -17.17
CA TYR A 132 -13.00 -4.80 -16.83
C TYR A 132 -13.57 -5.56 -18.02
N GLU A 133 -13.55 -4.97 -19.21
CA GLU A 133 -13.98 -5.65 -20.43
C GLU A 133 -13.10 -6.85 -20.75
N CYS A 134 -11.77 -6.67 -20.66
CA CYS A 134 -10.82 -7.77 -20.88
C CYS A 134 -10.94 -8.86 -19.81
N THR A 135 -11.18 -8.49 -18.56
CA THR A 135 -11.48 -9.43 -17.48
C THR A 135 -12.72 -10.26 -17.82
N ALA A 136 -13.79 -9.63 -18.28
CA ALA A 136 -15.02 -10.32 -18.63
C ALA A 136 -14.84 -11.29 -19.81
N ILE A 137 -14.10 -10.90 -20.87
CA ILE A 137 -13.76 -11.80 -21.99
C ILE A 137 -12.92 -12.98 -21.50
N ALA A 138 -11.92 -12.72 -20.64
CA ALA A 138 -11.11 -13.78 -20.05
C ALA A 138 -11.97 -14.79 -19.27
N GLU A 139 -12.93 -14.32 -18.47
CA GLU A 139 -13.86 -15.20 -17.75
C GLU A 139 -14.78 -16.01 -18.70
N ILE A 140 -15.25 -15.41 -19.79
CA ILE A 140 -16.04 -16.11 -20.80
C ILE A 140 -15.23 -17.26 -21.39
N GLU A 141 -13.99 -17.01 -21.79
CA GLU A 141 -13.08 -18.03 -22.33
C GLU A 141 -12.69 -19.10 -21.29
N LEU A 142 -12.74 -18.77 -20.01
CA LEU A 142 -12.54 -19.71 -18.88
C LEU A 142 -13.82 -20.48 -18.51
N GLY A 143 -14.86 -20.44 -19.33
CA GLY A 143 -16.09 -21.21 -19.15
C GLY A 143 -17.14 -20.56 -18.24
N ARG A 144 -17.01 -19.26 -17.89
CA ARG A 144 -17.92 -18.55 -16.97
C ARG A 144 -18.96 -17.67 -17.69
N ALA A 145 -19.21 -17.91 -18.97
CA ALA A 145 -20.07 -17.06 -19.80
C ALA A 145 -21.48 -16.81 -19.21
N ALA A 146 -22.09 -17.84 -18.58
CA ALA A 146 -23.42 -17.73 -18.00
C ALA A 146 -23.47 -16.72 -16.84
N ASN A 147 -22.44 -16.69 -15.99
CA ASN A 147 -22.32 -15.76 -14.88
C ASN A 147 -21.99 -14.35 -15.37
N VAL A 148 -21.07 -14.23 -16.32
CA VAL A 148 -20.65 -12.94 -16.89
C VAL A 148 -21.84 -12.22 -17.53
N ARG A 149 -22.67 -12.89 -18.31
CA ARG A 149 -23.80 -12.28 -19.03
C ARG A 149 -24.92 -11.75 -18.15
N LYS A 150 -24.98 -12.15 -16.88
CA LYS A 150 -26.06 -11.77 -15.92
C LYS A 150 -25.68 -10.59 -15.05
N ARG A 151 -24.44 -10.10 -15.10
CA ARG A 151 -23.96 -9.07 -14.19
C ARG A 151 -23.80 -7.72 -14.86
N ASP A 152 -23.69 -6.70 -14.00
CA ASP A 152 -23.31 -5.36 -14.40
C ASP A 152 -21.78 -5.22 -14.42
N ILE A 153 -21.30 -4.28 -15.23
CA ILE A 153 -19.90 -3.86 -15.32
C ILE A 153 -19.85 -2.33 -15.38
N ARG A 154 -18.79 -1.75 -14.85
CA ARG A 154 -18.55 -0.33 -15.11
C ARG A 154 -17.87 -0.15 -16.48
N ASP A 155 -18.54 0.55 -17.37
CA ASP A 155 -17.95 1.04 -18.61
C ASP A 155 -17.01 2.21 -18.29
N LEU A 156 -15.71 1.95 -18.31
CA LEU A 156 -14.68 2.94 -17.95
C LEU A 156 -14.51 4.05 -18.98
N ARG A 157 -15.16 3.98 -20.14
CA ARG A 157 -15.14 5.06 -21.15
C ARG A 157 -16.05 6.21 -20.74
N VAL A 158 -17.19 5.88 -20.11
CA VAL A 158 -18.20 6.84 -19.68
C VAL A 158 -18.39 6.86 -18.16
N ASN A 159 -17.68 5.99 -17.43
CA ASN A 159 -17.75 5.84 -15.98
C ASN A 159 -19.15 5.54 -15.43
N LEU A 160 -19.94 4.76 -16.17
CA LEU A 160 -21.29 4.34 -15.80
C LEU A 160 -21.36 2.83 -15.61
N ILE A 161 -22.14 2.39 -14.62
CA ILE A 161 -22.46 0.97 -14.44
C ILE A 161 -23.57 0.61 -15.43
N LYS A 162 -23.38 -0.45 -16.21
CA LYS A 162 -24.31 -0.95 -17.22
C LYS A 162 -24.40 -2.47 -17.17
N PRO A 163 -25.52 -3.07 -17.60
CA PRO A 163 -25.55 -4.50 -17.92
C PRO A 163 -24.45 -4.86 -18.92
N ILE A 164 -23.72 -5.93 -18.68
CA ILE A 164 -22.59 -6.28 -19.53
C ILE A 164 -23.01 -6.56 -20.98
N ILE A 165 -24.25 -7.02 -21.18
CA ILE A 165 -24.85 -7.27 -22.48
C ILE A 165 -24.99 -6.01 -23.35
N ASP A 166 -24.99 -4.84 -22.72
CA ASP A 166 -25.05 -3.53 -23.39
C ASP A 166 -23.69 -2.97 -23.77
N THR A 167 -22.61 -3.69 -23.42
CA THR A 167 -21.24 -3.29 -23.69
C THR A 167 -20.67 -3.94 -24.95
N GLU A 168 -19.55 -3.39 -25.46
CA GLU A 168 -18.83 -3.96 -26.61
C GLU A 168 -18.29 -5.37 -26.36
N VAL A 169 -18.09 -5.74 -25.09
CA VAL A 169 -17.58 -7.07 -24.68
C VAL A 169 -18.38 -8.22 -25.28
N VAL A 170 -19.71 -8.10 -25.27
CA VAL A 170 -20.60 -9.15 -25.78
C VAL A 170 -20.72 -9.10 -27.30
N LYS A 171 -20.54 -7.91 -27.89
CA LYS A 171 -20.68 -7.68 -29.34
C LYS A 171 -19.43 -8.12 -30.11
N ASP A 172 -18.26 -7.81 -29.60
CA ASP A 172 -16.97 -8.14 -30.23
C ASP A 172 -15.87 -8.46 -29.22
N PRO A 173 -15.60 -9.75 -28.95
CA PRO A 173 -14.49 -10.17 -28.10
C PRO A 173 -13.12 -9.70 -28.61
N LYS A 174 -12.95 -9.45 -29.93
CA LYS A 174 -11.70 -8.94 -30.50
C LYS A 174 -11.38 -7.53 -30.04
N HIS A 175 -12.38 -6.78 -29.59
CA HIS A 175 -12.21 -5.48 -28.96
C HIS A 175 -11.12 -5.50 -27.86
N CYS A 176 -10.93 -6.61 -27.20
CA CYS A 176 -9.89 -6.79 -26.18
C CYS A 176 -8.72 -7.63 -26.68
N THR A 177 -9.00 -8.83 -27.20
CA THR A 177 -7.96 -9.81 -27.54
C THR A 177 -7.00 -9.32 -28.63
N ALA A 178 -7.46 -8.45 -29.54
CA ALA A 178 -6.61 -7.86 -30.59
C ALA A 178 -5.44 -7.00 -30.03
N HIS A 179 -5.49 -6.58 -28.77
CA HIS A 179 -4.42 -5.81 -28.14
C HIS A 179 -3.37 -6.69 -27.45
N PHE A 180 -3.60 -7.99 -27.36
CA PHE A 180 -2.72 -8.92 -26.68
C PHE A 180 -1.98 -9.82 -27.68
N LYS A 181 -0.72 -10.10 -27.39
CA LYS A 181 -0.04 -11.27 -27.95
C LYS A 181 -0.60 -12.54 -27.29
N PRO A 182 -0.62 -13.71 -27.98
CA PRO A 182 -1.21 -14.94 -27.44
C PRO A 182 -0.68 -15.33 -26.05
N GLU A 183 0.63 -15.22 -25.84
CA GLU A 183 1.28 -15.57 -24.56
C GLU A 183 0.84 -14.61 -23.44
N ARG A 184 0.74 -13.32 -23.77
CA ARG A 184 0.28 -12.30 -22.82
C ARG A 184 -1.19 -12.48 -22.47
N TRP A 185 -2.03 -12.85 -23.45
CA TRP A 185 -3.44 -13.15 -23.19
C TRP A 185 -3.60 -14.37 -22.29
N SER A 186 -2.80 -15.42 -22.52
CA SER A 186 -2.78 -16.61 -21.65
C SER A 186 -2.38 -16.25 -20.22
N ALA A 187 -1.33 -15.44 -20.05
CA ALA A 187 -0.90 -14.96 -18.73
C ALA A 187 -1.97 -14.09 -18.06
N PHE A 188 -2.63 -13.19 -18.79
CA PHE A 188 -3.72 -12.36 -18.29
C PHE A 188 -4.90 -13.23 -17.79
N LYS A 189 -5.31 -14.23 -18.56
CA LYS A 189 -6.35 -15.18 -18.15
C LYS A 189 -5.98 -15.93 -16.87
N LYS A 190 -4.73 -16.36 -16.72
CA LYS A 190 -4.22 -17.03 -15.52
C LYS A 190 -4.32 -16.11 -14.29
N ASP A 191 -3.89 -14.86 -14.42
CA ASP A 191 -3.95 -13.89 -13.34
C ASP A 191 -5.42 -13.55 -12.98
N VAL A 192 -6.31 -13.37 -13.96
CA VAL A 192 -7.76 -13.16 -13.75
C VAL A 192 -8.40 -14.34 -13.04
N ASP A 193 -8.05 -15.58 -13.45
CA ASP A 193 -8.55 -16.80 -12.82
C ASP A 193 -8.17 -16.89 -11.34
N TRP A 194 -6.94 -16.50 -11.03
CA TRP A 194 -6.48 -16.43 -9.64
C TRP A 194 -7.32 -15.45 -8.81
N PHE A 195 -7.55 -14.22 -9.33
CA PHE A 195 -8.37 -13.22 -8.61
C PHE A 195 -9.80 -13.71 -8.43
N TYR A 196 -10.40 -14.29 -9.45
CA TYR A 196 -11.75 -14.87 -9.36
C TYR A 196 -11.85 -15.95 -8.28
N LYS A 197 -10.93 -16.90 -8.27
CA LYS A 197 -10.90 -18.01 -7.29
C LYS A 197 -10.60 -17.55 -5.88
N SER A 198 -9.82 -16.49 -5.74
CA SER A 198 -9.44 -15.94 -4.45
C SER A 198 -10.47 -14.96 -3.86
N ALA A 199 -11.45 -14.52 -4.65
CA ALA A 199 -12.51 -13.60 -4.23
C ALA A 199 -13.83 -14.36 -4.03
N ALA A 200 -14.52 -14.10 -2.92
CA ALA A 200 -15.85 -14.70 -2.71
C ALA A 200 -16.93 -13.91 -3.48
N GLY A 201 -17.79 -14.59 -4.20
CA GLY A 201 -19.02 -14.14 -4.86
C GLY A 201 -19.18 -12.62 -5.10
N ASN A 202 -19.97 -11.97 -4.29
CA ASN A 202 -20.26 -10.52 -4.41
C ASN A 202 -19.01 -9.63 -4.34
N TYR A 203 -17.92 -10.08 -3.70
CA TYR A 203 -16.69 -9.29 -3.63
C TYR A 203 -16.02 -9.17 -5.01
N TRP A 204 -16.02 -10.26 -5.80
CA TRP A 204 -15.54 -10.24 -7.18
C TRP A 204 -16.35 -9.27 -8.04
N GLU A 205 -17.70 -9.34 -7.97
CA GLU A 205 -18.57 -8.48 -8.73
C GLU A 205 -18.39 -6.99 -8.38
N ASN A 206 -18.13 -6.68 -7.12
CA ASN A 206 -17.86 -5.31 -6.68
C ASN A 206 -16.54 -4.77 -7.23
N MET A 207 -15.51 -5.62 -7.38
CA MET A 207 -14.23 -5.19 -7.94
C MET A 207 -14.38 -4.64 -9.38
N ILE A 208 -15.22 -5.25 -10.21
CA ILE A 208 -15.42 -4.83 -11.61
C ILE A 208 -16.44 -3.68 -11.77
N LYS A 209 -17.02 -3.21 -10.68
CA LYS A 209 -17.91 -2.04 -10.62
C LYS A 209 -17.25 -0.79 -10.07
N ASP A 210 -15.99 -0.89 -9.64
CA ASP A 210 -15.20 0.25 -9.16
C ASP A 210 -14.67 1.11 -10.31
N HIS A 211 -13.81 2.08 -10.02
CA HIS A 211 -13.35 3.11 -10.97
C HIS A 211 -12.14 2.69 -11.83
N GLY A 212 -11.81 1.41 -11.89
CA GLY A 212 -10.79 0.85 -12.76
C GLY A 212 -9.36 1.18 -12.33
N TYR A 213 -8.46 1.09 -13.31
CA TYR A 213 -7.05 1.44 -13.16
C TYR A 213 -6.88 2.95 -13.37
N ASN A 214 -6.41 3.67 -12.36
CA ASN A 214 -6.35 5.14 -12.38
C ASN A 214 -5.02 5.77 -11.91
N PRO A 215 -3.90 5.05 -11.74
CA PRO A 215 -2.65 5.67 -11.35
C PRO A 215 -2.08 6.58 -12.45
N PRO A 216 -1.27 7.58 -12.09
CA PRO A 216 -0.59 8.42 -13.06
C PRO A 216 0.49 7.61 -13.84
N PRO A 217 0.93 8.10 -15.03
CA PRO A 217 1.91 7.40 -15.86
C PRO A 217 3.21 7.04 -15.13
N VAL A 218 3.73 7.91 -14.27
CA VAL A 218 4.96 7.67 -13.51
C VAL A 218 4.77 6.50 -12.54
N TRP A 219 3.63 6.42 -11.85
CA TRP A 219 3.31 5.28 -11.03
C TRP A 219 3.22 4.00 -11.88
N THR A 220 2.58 4.09 -13.06
CA THR A 220 2.41 2.96 -13.98
C THR A 220 3.77 2.37 -14.40
N MET A 221 4.79 3.19 -14.62
CA MET A 221 6.15 2.72 -14.95
C MET A 221 6.71 1.84 -13.82
N THR A 222 6.68 2.35 -12.59
CA THR A 222 7.17 1.62 -11.41
C THR A 222 6.31 0.39 -11.10
N GLY A 223 4.99 0.55 -11.11
CA GLY A 223 4.04 -0.53 -10.89
C GLY A 223 4.20 -1.66 -11.90
N LYS A 224 4.34 -1.33 -13.19
CA LYS A 224 4.59 -2.32 -14.25
C LYS A 224 5.90 -3.08 -14.04
N PHE A 225 6.98 -2.39 -13.63
CA PHE A 225 8.26 -3.03 -13.34
C PHE A 225 8.09 -4.13 -12.28
N PHE A 226 7.54 -3.79 -11.12
CA PHE A 226 7.33 -4.75 -10.04
C PHE A 226 6.29 -5.82 -10.38
N ALA A 227 5.17 -5.46 -11.01
CA ALA A 227 4.10 -6.40 -11.34
C ALA A 227 4.52 -7.50 -12.35
N ASN A 228 5.52 -7.24 -13.19
CA ASN A 228 6.04 -8.23 -14.12
C ASN A 228 7.11 -9.17 -13.50
N MET A 229 7.46 -9.01 -12.22
CA MET A 229 8.39 -9.90 -11.54
C MET A 229 7.77 -11.26 -11.16
N GLY A 230 6.42 -11.36 -11.17
CA GLY A 230 5.75 -12.61 -10.82
C GLY A 230 4.30 -12.69 -11.30
N ASP A 231 3.73 -13.88 -11.13
CA ASP A 231 2.32 -14.16 -11.39
C ASP A 231 1.46 -13.81 -10.16
N ALA A 232 0.15 -13.64 -10.38
CA ALA A 232 -0.79 -13.41 -9.29
C ALA A 232 -0.76 -14.56 -8.27
N GLY A 233 -0.59 -14.20 -6.99
CA GLY A 233 -0.49 -15.17 -5.90
C GLY A 233 -0.32 -14.49 -4.54
N ASP A 234 -0.75 -15.16 -3.46
CA ASP A 234 -0.71 -14.63 -2.10
C ASP A 234 0.70 -14.22 -1.66
N ALA A 235 1.69 -15.09 -1.88
CA ALA A 235 3.08 -14.83 -1.50
C ALA A 235 3.63 -13.60 -2.25
N PHE A 236 3.38 -13.53 -3.56
CA PHE A 236 3.87 -12.42 -4.37
C PHE A 236 3.18 -11.09 -3.99
N PHE A 237 1.88 -11.10 -3.71
CA PHE A 237 1.18 -9.89 -3.29
C PHE A 237 1.60 -9.42 -1.88
N LYS A 238 1.90 -10.33 -0.97
CA LYS A 238 2.52 -9.99 0.31
C LYS A 238 3.88 -9.33 0.12
N TYR A 239 4.71 -9.87 -0.78
CA TYR A 239 5.97 -9.25 -1.15
C TYR A 239 5.77 -7.82 -1.68
N LEU A 240 4.88 -7.61 -2.64
CA LEU A 240 4.60 -6.28 -3.18
C LEU A 240 4.02 -5.32 -2.12
N ALA A 241 3.15 -5.79 -1.24
CA ALA A 241 2.59 -4.99 -0.14
C ALA A 241 3.66 -4.59 0.89
N SER A 242 4.73 -5.40 1.06
CA SER A 242 5.83 -5.07 1.97
C SER A 242 6.68 -3.89 1.53
N ILE A 243 6.64 -3.53 0.24
CA ILE A 243 7.38 -2.39 -0.28
C ILE A 243 7.00 -1.12 0.47
N ASP A 244 5.72 -0.92 0.80
CA ASP A 244 5.27 0.23 1.56
C ASP A 244 5.85 0.27 2.99
N ILE A 245 6.04 -0.90 3.64
CA ILE A 245 6.71 -0.97 4.95
C ILE A 245 8.17 -0.54 4.81
N LEU A 246 8.87 -1.01 3.77
CA LEU A 246 10.26 -0.64 3.52
C LEU A 246 10.40 0.85 3.21
N LEU A 247 9.45 1.44 2.47
CA LEU A 247 9.39 2.89 2.23
C LEU A 247 9.23 3.67 3.54
N HIS A 248 8.37 3.22 4.46
CA HIS A 248 8.23 3.86 5.78
C HIS A 248 9.50 3.75 6.62
N LEU A 249 10.13 2.58 6.66
CA LEU A 249 11.41 2.40 7.35
C LEU A 249 12.50 3.29 6.76
N GLY A 250 12.57 3.38 5.43
CA GLY A 250 13.46 4.28 4.71
C GLY A 250 13.21 5.75 5.05
N ALA A 251 11.93 6.16 5.12
CA ALA A 251 11.56 7.52 5.51
C ALA A 251 11.97 7.84 6.96
N VAL A 252 11.77 6.91 7.91
CA VAL A 252 12.25 7.07 9.29
C VAL A 252 13.77 7.22 9.32
N ALA A 253 14.51 6.39 8.59
CA ALA A 253 15.96 6.48 8.50
C ALA A 253 16.42 7.83 7.93
N LEU A 254 15.78 8.34 6.88
CA LEU A 254 16.04 9.65 6.29
C LEU A 254 15.76 10.79 7.30
N LEU A 255 14.66 10.72 8.03
CA LEU A 255 14.32 11.70 9.05
C LEU A 255 15.36 11.72 10.19
N VAL A 256 15.76 10.56 10.69
CA VAL A 256 16.81 10.44 11.71
C VAL A 256 18.12 11.03 11.20
N TRP A 257 18.52 10.71 9.97
CA TRP A 257 19.74 11.22 9.35
C TRP A 257 19.71 12.76 9.18
N ALA A 258 18.57 13.30 8.78
CA ALA A 258 18.47 14.73 8.46
C ALA A 258 18.20 15.60 9.69
N PHE A 259 17.36 15.15 10.61
CA PHE A 259 16.81 15.96 11.70
C PHE A 259 17.07 15.40 13.11
N GLY A 260 17.55 14.16 13.21
CA GLY A 260 17.74 13.47 14.50
C GLY A 260 16.45 12.87 15.07
N TRP A 261 16.60 12.08 16.13
CA TRP A 261 15.52 11.27 16.70
C TRP A 261 14.34 12.08 17.23
N GLU A 262 14.55 13.24 17.81
CA GLU A 262 13.47 14.01 18.42
C GLU A 262 12.48 14.54 17.38
N THR A 263 12.98 15.12 16.29
CA THR A 263 12.13 15.57 15.19
C THR A 263 11.47 14.39 14.49
N THR A 264 12.20 13.29 14.33
CA THR A 264 11.64 12.06 13.79
C THR A 264 10.49 11.54 14.61
N ALA A 265 10.61 11.51 15.95
CA ALA A 265 9.54 11.08 16.84
C ALA A 265 8.27 11.93 16.66
N VAL A 266 8.42 13.25 16.56
CA VAL A 266 7.28 14.16 16.31
C VAL A 266 6.61 13.82 14.98
N GLY A 267 7.39 13.69 13.92
CA GLY A 267 6.87 13.37 12.58
C GLY A 267 6.18 11.99 12.52
N VAL A 268 6.79 10.98 13.13
CA VAL A 268 6.24 9.60 13.12
C VAL A 268 4.99 9.49 14.00
N VAL A 269 4.95 10.16 15.17
CA VAL A 269 3.74 10.19 16.00
C VAL A 269 2.62 10.96 15.30
N PHE A 270 2.92 12.12 14.69
CA PHE A 270 1.93 12.87 13.91
C PHE A 270 1.35 12.02 12.78
N TRP A 271 2.20 11.36 11.99
CA TRP A 271 1.78 10.49 10.91
C TRP A 271 1.04 9.25 11.42
N GLY A 272 1.58 8.56 12.43
CA GLY A 272 1.03 7.31 12.96
C GLY A 272 -0.30 7.48 13.70
N CYS A 273 -0.53 8.64 14.30
CA CYS A 273 -1.75 8.92 15.07
C CYS A 273 -2.83 9.68 14.26
N ASN A 274 -2.55 10.09 12.99
CA ASN A 274 -3.54 10.76 12.17
C ASN A 274 -4.66 9.79 11.75
N LYS A 275 -5.82 10.38 11.40
CA LYS A 275 -7.01 9.64 10.94
C LYS A 275 -7.26 9.77 9.44
N ALA A 276 -6.67 10.77 8.80
CA ALA A 276 -6.94 11.09 7.41
C ALA A 276 -6.30 10.10 6.42
N ALA A 277 -5.16 9.53 6.80
CA ALA A 277 -4.41 8.57 6.00
C ALA A 277 -3.98 7.36 6.84
N ASP A 278 -4.90 6.84 7.66
CA ASP A 278 -4.63 5.69 8.51
C ASP A 278 -4.40 4.41 7.68
N PHE A 279 -3.77 3.43 8.30
CA PHE A 279 -3.45 2.16 7.66
C PHE A 279 -4.71 1.43 7.16
N TYR A 280 -5.86 1.67 7.78
CA TYR A 280 -7.13 1.09 7.34
C TYR A 280 -7.45 1.44 5.89
N TRP A 281 -7.12 2.65 5.42
CA TRP A 281 -7.36 3.07 4.04
C TRP A 281 -6.21 2.78 3.08
N THR A 282 -4.99 2.81 3.56
CA THR A 282 -3.79 2.80 2.72
C THR A 282 -2.98 1.51 2.84
N GLY A 283 -3.21 0.73 3.89
CA GLY A 283 -2.38 -0.42 4.21
C GLY A 283 -2.63 -1.64 3.36
N GLY A 284 -1.60 -2.44 3.18
CA GLY A 284 -1.64 -3.68 2.42
C GLY A 284 -1.84 -3.50 0.92
N ALA A 285 -1.71 -2.27 0.42
CA ALA A 285 -1.84 -1.94 -0.99
C ALA A 285 -0.48 -2.02 -1.73
N PHE A 286 -0.50 -1.83 -3.03
CA PHE A 286 0.68 -1.89 -3.87
C PHE A 286 1.20 -0.49 -4.18
N LEU A 287 2.44 -0.16 -3.70
CA LEU A 287 3.10 1.14 -3.91
C LEU A 287 2.18 2.33 -3.57
N ARG A 288 1.52 2.26 -2.42
CA ARG A 288 0.59 3.32 -1.99
C ARG A 288 1.31 4.48 -1.31
N GLN A 289 2.49 4.23 -0.74
CA GLN A 289 3.25 5.16 0.08
C GLN A 289 4.49 5.74 -0.61
N ASP A 290 4.70 5.47 -1.87
CA ASP A 290 5.84 5.94 -2.64
C ASP A 290 5.89 7.49 -2.73
N TRP A 291 4.77 8.15 -3.00
CA TRP A 291 4.68 9.61 -3.05
C TRP A 291 5.08 10.27 -1.71
N TRP A 292 4.67 9.67 -0.60
CA TRP A 292 4.98 10.16 0.74
C TRP A 292 6.47 9.97 1.07
N PHE A 293 7.03 8.83 0.73
CA PHE A 293 8.46 8.56 0.86
C PHE A 293 9.29 9.60 0.12
N PHE A 294 8.97 9.88 -1.14
CA PHE A 294 9.70 10.87 -1.94
C PHE A 294 9.51 12.30 -1.43
N LEU A 295 8.35 12.65 -0.86
CA LEU A 295 8.14 13.93 -0.20
C LEU A 295 9.03 14.08 1.03
N VAL A 296 9.07 13.06 1.90
CA VAL A 296 9.98 13.03 3.06
C VAL A 296 11.44 13.10 2.63
N ALA A 297 11.82 12.35 1.60
CA ALA A 297 13.16 12.39 1.03
C ALA A 297 13.53 13.78 0.53
N ALA A 298 12.63 14.47 -0.16
CA ALA A 298 12.85 15.84 -0.62
C ALA A 298 13.15 16.80 0.53
N LEU A 299 12.37 16.75 1.61
CA LEU A 299 12.59 17.56 2.81
C LEU A 299 13.93 17.25 3.49
N CYS A 300 14.27 15.97 3.63
CA CYS A 300 15.52 15.52 4.22
C CYS A 300 16.74 15.95 3.39
N LEU A 301 16.68 15.78 2.08
CA LEU A 301 17.73 16.15 1.14
C LEU A 301 17.92 17.68 1.09
N THR A 302 16.84 18.45 1.13
CA THR A 302 16.89 19.93 1.25
C THR A 302 17.60 20.34 2.52
N LYS A 303 17.25 19.73 3.67
CA LYS A 303 17.93 19.98 4.97
C LYS A 303 19.43 19.70 4.91
N LYS A 304 19.82 18.66 4.14
CA LYS A 304 21.22 18.26 3.96
C LYS A 304 21.91 18.98 2.78
N LYS A 305 21.23 19.93 2.10
CA LYS A 305 21.73 20.74 0.98
C LYS A 305 22.02 19.93 -0.31
N TYR A 306 21.41 18.74 -0.48
CA TYR A 306 21.45 17.98 -1.73
C TYR A 306 20.33 18.45 -2.67
N PHE A 307 20.37 19.70 -3.11
CA PHE A 307 19.25 20.39 -3.78
C PHE A 307 18.81 19.70 -5.09
N PHE A 308 19.73 19.19 -5.90
CA PHE A 308 19.37 18.46 -7.12
C PHE A 308 18.53 17.21 -6.81
N LEU A 309 18.98 16.39 -5.86
CA LEU A 309 18.24 15.18 -5.45
C LEU A 309 16.93 15.54 -4.74
N ALA A 310 16.90 16.63 -3.98
CA ALA A 310 15.69 17.13 -3.35
C ALA A 310 14.65 17.54 -4.39
N GLY A 311 15.04 18.29 -5.42
CA GLY A 311 14.18 18.66 -6.54
C GLY A 311 13.67 17.45 -7.30
N PHE A 312 14.54 16.48 -7.60
CA PHE A 312 14.13 15.21 -8.23
C PHE A 312 13.07 14.47 -7.37
N ALA A 313 13.34 14.31 -6.08
CA ALA A 313 12.41 13.62 -5.18
C ALA A 313 11.05 14.35 -5.06
N LEU A 314 11.07 15.68 -4.96
CA LEU A 314 9.86 16.49 -4.92
C LEU A 314 9.06 16.38 -6.23
N MET A 315 9.73 16.47 -7.39
CA MET A 315 9.09 16.29 -8.68
C MET A 315 8.48 14.89 -8.82
N TRP A 316 9.22 13.84 -8.44
CA TRP A 316 8.71 12.47 -8.46
C TRP A 316 7.46 12.32 -7.60
N SER A 317 7.48 12.82 -6.35
CA SER A 317 6.32 12.85 -5.47
C SER A 317 5.12 13.58 -6.09
N THR A 318 5.36 14.73 -6.74
CA THR A 318 4.33 15.54 -7.42
C THR A 318 3.72 14.81 -8.62
N LEU A 319 4.53 14.08 -9.37
CA LEU A 319 4.05 13.28 -10.51
C LEU A 319 3.24 12.04 -10.07
N LEU A 320 3.46 11.56 -8.84
CA LEU A 320 2.65 10.50 -8.21
C LEU A 320 1.35 11.03 -7.62
N ARG A 321 1.40 12.22 -7.01
CA ARG A 321 0.24 12.95 -6.42
C ARG A 321 0.48 14.45 -6.59
N ILE A 322 -0.48 15.15 -7.15
CA ILE A 322 -0.31 16.56 -7.51
C ILE A 322 -0.04 17.49 -6.32
N PHE A 323 -0.60 17.20 -5.15
CA PHE A 323 -0.52 18.10 -3.99
C PHE A 323 0.89 18.30 -3.38
N PRO A 324 1.88 17.38 -3.48
CA PRO A 324 3.25 17.71 -3.10
C PRO A 324 3.87 18.88 -3.87
N GLY A 325 3.32 19.19 -5.05
CA GLY A 325 3.76 20.33 -5.86
C GLY A 325 3.60 21.69 -5.20
N ILE A 326 2.82 21.82 -4.12
CA ILE A 326 2.70 23.05 -3.35
C ILE A 326 4.03 23.48 -2.68
N PHE A 327 4.99 22.57 -2.58
CA PHE A 327 6.31 22.81 -1.96
C PHE A 327 7.39 23.26 -2.97
N PHE A 328 7.04 23.49 -4.25
CA PHE A 328 7.95 24.08 -5.24
C PHE A 328 8.21 25.58 -5.00
#